data_9c5149d5e25aea06a32e452b881f1006
#
_entry.id   9c5149d5e25aea06a32e452b881f1006
#
_cell.length_a   1.000
_cell.length_b   1.000
_cell.length_c   1.000
_cell.angle_alpha   90.00
_cell.angle_beta   90.00
_cell.angle_gamma   90.00
#
_symmetry.space_group_name_H-M   'P 1'
#
loop_
_entity.id
_entity.type
_entity.pdbx_description
1 polymer ?
#
loop_
_entity_poly.entity_id
_entity_poly.type
_entity_poly.pdbx_seq_one_letter_code
_entity_poly.pdbx_strand_id
1 'polypeptide(L)'
;MISAISYADDESVMPVCGYVNHDEKKNGRTDIFLPSNEQKDFKKSIQIMPELYEQRMLQIIWNKIFRLDVIKQNHIRFKEEMFIGEDFRFLLEYMKATKISGFFFVNKALCHYMRDNENSLMSRLLETKIQDSLDNFKIMYELMGKSADEIQKLIAEEKQKQLEYYAYTIMHDENMTTKEKKERIFQLPSDCAEQLYKQQKALKRKEGIYRLKSKILKK
;
A
#
# COMPACT_ATOMS: atom_id res chain seq x y z
N MET A 1 -20.00 13.73 2.17
CA MET A 1 -19.75 13.43 0.74
C MET A 1 -20.51 14.31 -0.23
N ILE A 2 -21.73 14.75 0.04
CA ILE A 2 -22.48 15.65 -0.89
C ILE A 2 -21.73 16.95 -1.18
N SER A 3 -21.09 17.56 -0.18
CA SER A 3 -20.21 18.74 -0.39
C SER A 3 -18.95 18.44 -1.20
N ALA A 4 -18.49 17.18 -1.23
CA ALA A 4 -17.39 16.77 -2.08
C ALA A 4 -17.81 16.55 -3.55
N ILE A 5 -19.11 16.40 -3.82
CA ILE A 5 -19.63 16.23 -5.21
C ILE A 5 -19.40 17.52 -6.01
N SER A 6 -19.53 18.70 -5.40
CA SER A 6 -19.24 19.98 -6.07
C SER A 6 -17.75 20.13 -6.46
N TYR A 7 -16.86 19.41 -5.77
CA TYR A 7 -15.44 19.31 -6.16
C TYR A 7 -15.17 18.17 -7.13
N ALA A 8 -16.08 17.18 -7.21
CA ALA A 8 -16.02 16.12 -8.21
C ALA A 8 -16.39 16.63 -9.63
N ASP A 9 -16.99 17.81 -9.76
CA ASP A 9 -17.19 18.50 -11.04
C ASP A 9 -15.88 19.05 -11.62
N ASP A 10 -14.86 19.24 -10.76
CA ASP A 10 -13.48 19.51 -11.20
C ASP A 10 -12.76 18.17 -11.44
N GLU A 11 -12.71 17.77 -12.70
CA GLU A 11 -12.09 16.50 -13.13
C GLU A 11 -10.62 16.36 -12.73
N SER A 12 -9.95 17.47 -12.41
CA SER A 12 -8.56 17.50 -12.02
C SER A 12 -8.33 17.23 -10.53
N VAL A 13 -9.39 17.08 -9.72
CA VAL A 13 -9.30 16.90 -8.26
C VAL A 13 -10.03 15.64 -7.84
N MET A 14 -9.36 14.78 -7.08
CA MET A 14 -9.93 13.54 -6.55
C MET A 14 -10.38 13.69 -5.10
N PRO A 15 -11.67 13.49 -4.80
CA PRO A 15 -12.15 13.43 -3.42
C PRO A 15 -11.67 12.16 -2.71
N VAL A 16 -11.17 12.32 -1.47
CA VAL A 16 -10.72 11.22 -0.61
C VAL A 16 -11.29 11.41 0.79
N CYS A 17 -11.98 10.41 1.33
CA CYS A 17 -12.44 10.41 2.71
C CYS A 17 -11.64 9.45 3.60
N GLY A 18 -11.80 9.59 4.91
CA GLY A 18 -11.31 8.65 5.90
C GLY A 18 -12.18 7.40 6.02
N TYR A 19 -11.72 6.45 6.83
CA TYR A 19 -12.43 5.21 7.12
C TYR A 19 -12.22 4.73 8.55
N VAL A 20 -13.12 3.87 9.00
CA VAL A 20 -13.04 3.12 10.26
C VAL A 20 -12.62 1.70 9.95
N ASN A 21 -11.54 1.23 10.55
CA ASN A 21 -11.07 -0.14 10.44
C ASN A 21 -11.50 -0.93 11.69
N HIS A 22 -12.25 -2.00 11.49
CA HIS A 22 -12.67 -2.93 12.53
C HIS A 22 -11.84 -4.21 12.44
N ASP A 23 -11.05 -4.51 13.46
CA ASP A 23 -10.20 -5.71 13.53
C ASP A 23 -10.72 -6.64 14.63
N GLU A 24 -11.54 -7.62 14.26
CA GLU A 24 -12.11 -8.59 15.20
C GLU A 24 -11.05 -9.47 15.85
N LYS A 25 -9.94 -9.76 15.15
CA LYS A 25 -8.83 -10.57 15.68
C LYS A 25 -8.05 -9.85 16.79
N LYS A 26 -8.16 -8.52 16.87
CA LYS A 26 -7.55 -7.69 17.92
C LYS A 26 -8.57 -7.25 18.97
N ASN A 27 -9.38 -8.19 19.46
CA ASN A 27 -10.41 -7.95 20.49
C ASN A 27 -11.44 -6.86 20.11
N GLY A 28 -11.81 -6.81 18.84
CA GLY A 28 -12.77 -5.81 18.33
C GLY A 28 -12.19 -4.38 18.27
N ARG A 29 -10.87 -4.24 18.17
CA ARG A 29 -10.22 -2.93 18.08
C ARG A 29 -10.71 -2.17 16.84
N THR A 30 -11.08 -0.92 17.07
CA THR A 30 -11.50 0.02 16.04
C THR A 30 -10.47 1.14 15.91
N ASP A 31 -9.90 1.29 14.72
CA ASP A 31 -8.96 2.37 14.40
C ASP A 31 -9.60 3.30 13.36
N ILE A 32 -9.48 4.62 13.57
CA ILE A 32 -9.97 5.64 12.63
C ILE A 32 -8.80 6.17 11.82
N PHE A 33 -8.92 6.10 10.50
CA PHE A 33 -7.95 6.64 9.56
C PHE A 33 -8.55 7.85 8.84
N LEU A 34 -7.90 8.99 8.96
CA LEU A 34 -8.27 10.22 8.28
C LEU A 34 -7.17 10.63 7.30
N PRO A 35 -7.53 11.29 6.18
CA PRO A 35 -6.55 11.76 5.20
C PRO A 35 -5.56 12.80 5.76
N SER A 36 -5.91 13.42 6.87
CA SER A 36 -5.11 14.43 7.55
C SER A 36 -5.51 14.58 9.01
N ASN A 37 -4.63 15.21 9.80
CA ASN A 37 -4.91 15.65 11.17
C ASN A 37 -5.58 17.03 11.23
N GLU A 38 -5.80 17.70 10.11
CA GLU A 38 -6.50 19.01 10.05
C GLU A 38 -8.01 18.81 10.30
N GLN A 39 -8.65 19.80 10.95
CA GLN A 39 -10.08 19.72 11.30
C GLN A 39 -11.01 20.06 10.14
N LYS A 40 -10.50 20.62 9.04
CA LYS A 40 -11.28 21.09 7.89
C LYS A 40 -10.94 20.32 6.63
N ASP A 41 -11.90 20.24 5.73
CA ASP A 41 -11.68 19.76 4.37
C ASP A 41 -10.77 20.73 3.61
N PHE A 42 -9.81 20.20 2.83
CA PHE A 42 -8.84 21.02 2.09
C PHE A 42 -8.27 20.30 0.86
N LYS A 43 -7.63 21.08 -0.03
CA LYS A 43 -6.95 20.56 -1.22
C LYS A 43 -5.46 20.33 -0.97
N LYS A 44 -4.92 19.27 -1.55
CA LYS A 44 -3.48 18.97 -1.61
C LYS A 44 -3.06 18.63 -3.03
N SER A 45 -1.82 18.97 -3.37
CA SER A 45 -1.19 18.65 -4.64
C SER A 45 -1.02 17.15 -4.81
N ILE A 46 -0.92 16.68 -6.07
CA ILE A 46 -0.61 15.29 -6.43
C ILE A 46 0.72 14.80 -5.82
N GLN A 47 1.64 15.70 -5.48
CA GLN A 47 2.93 15.36 -4.88
C GLN A 47 2.84 14.62 -3.53
N ILE A 48 1.67 14.64 -2.89
CA ILE A 48 1.41 13.92 -1.62
C ILE A 48 1.15 12.41 -1.83
N MET A 49 1.15 11.90 -3.06
CA MET A 49 0.80 10.50 -3.35
C MET A 49 1.64 9.47 -2.54
N PRO A 50 2.97 9.61 -2.39
CA PRO A 50 3.75 8.67 -1.58
C PRO A 50 3.31 8.65 -0.11
N GLU A 51 3.03 9.81 0.48
CA GLU A 51 2.54 9.92 1.85
C GLU A 51 1.16 9.25 2.01
N LEU A 52 0.23 9.51 1.08
CA LEU A 52 -1.09 8.85 1.08
C LEU A 52 -0.98 7.33 0.89
N TYR A 53 0.02 6.88 0.13
CA TYR A 53 0.28 5.45 -0.04
C TYR A 53 0.75 4.81 1.27
N GLU A 54 1.70 5.42 1.98
CA GLU A 54 2.19 4.97 3.28
C GLU A 54 1.07 4.94 4.33
N GLN A 55 0.17 5.92 4.29
CA GLN A 55 -1.02 6.00 5.15
C GLN A 55 -2.12 5.01 4.75
N ARG A 56 -1.95 4.23 3.69
CA ARG A 56 -2.95 3.30 3.13
C ARG A 56 -4.24 3.98 2.66
N MET A 57 -4.14 5.23 2.25
CA MET A 57 -5.26 6.03 1.76
C MET A 57 -5.32 6.06 0.23
N LEU A 58 -4.15 5.94 -0.44
CA LEU A 58 -4.08 6.07 -1.89
C LEU A 58 -4.56 4.80 -2.60
N GLN A 59 -4.03 3.63 -2.23
CA GLN A 59 -4.20 2.37 -2.94
C GLN A 59 -5.59 1.73 -2.81
N ILE A 60 -6.43 2.21 -1.92
CA ILE A 60 -7.82 1.76 -1.78
C ILE A 60 -8.76 2.62 -2.63
N ILE A 61 -9.79 2.03 -3.23
CA ILE A 61 -10.72 2.74 -4.12
C ILE A 61 -12.04 3.13 -3.45
N TRP A 62 -12.47 2.40 -2.44
CA TRP A 62 -13.78 2.57 -1.80
C TRP A 62 -13.89 3.83 -0.90
N ASN A 63 -12.80 4.54 -0.63
CA ASN A 63 -12.78 5.83 0.06
C ASN A 63 -12.75 7.03 -0.91
N LYS A 64 -13.07 6.82 -2.19
CA LYS A 64 -13.01 7.80 -3.28
C LYS A 64 -14.31 7.83 -4.07
N ILE A 65 -14.48 8.86 -4.88
CA ILE A 65 -15.59 8.99 -5.83
C ILE A 65 -15.00 9.05 -7.23
N PHE A 66 -15.60 8.30 -8.14
CA PHE A 66 -15.20 8.19 -9.54
C PHE A 66 -16.34 8.61 -10.45
N ARG A 67 -16.03 9.28 -11.54
CA ARG A 67 -16.98 9.58 -12.61
C ARG A 67 -17.12 8.37 -13.53
N LEU A 68 -18.33 7.85 -13.65
CA LEU A 68 -18.62 6.66 -14.44
C LEU A 68 -18.44 6.89 -15.94
N ASP A 69 -18.74 8.09 -16.43
CA ASP A 69 -18.53 8.47 -17.84
C ASP A 69 -17.03 8.42 -18.22
N VAL A 70 -16.14 8.91 -17.35
CA VAL A 70 -14.68 8.81 -17.54
C VAL A 70 -14.23 7.36 -17.61
N ILE A 71 -14.70 6.52 -16.68
CA ILE A 71 -14.37 5.08 -16.66
C ILE A 71 -14.79 4.42 -17.99
N LYS A 72 -16.02 4.70 -18.45
CA LYS A 72 -16.55 4.12 -19.67
C LYS A 72 -15.84 4.61 -20.94
N GLN A 73 -15.61 5.92 -21.05
CA GLN A 73 -14.97 6.53 -22.23
C GLN A 73 -13.51 6.09 -22.38
N ASN A 74 -12.80 5.89 -21.26
CA ASN A 74 -11.39 5.48 -21.28
C ASN A 74 -11.21 3.97 -21.11
N HIS A 75 -12.29 3.18 -21.11
CA HIS A 75 -12.26 1.73 -20.98
C HIS A 75 -11.48 1.23 -19.77
N ILE A 76 -11.50 1.99 -18.66
CA ILE A 76 -10.78 1.63 -17.43
C ILE A 76 -11.41 0.38 -16.82
N ARG A 77 -10.58 -0.64 -16.53
CA ARG A 77 -11.01 -1.94 -16.01
C ARG A 77 -10.00 -2.43 -14.97
N PHE A 78 -10.49 -3.26 -14.05
CA PHE A 78 -9.59 -4.05 -13.20
C PHE A 78 -8.81 -5.03 -14.07
N LYS A 79 -7.52 -5.20 -13.78
CA LYS A 79 -6.66 -6.14 -14.48
C LYS A 79 -6.85 -7.53 -13.87
N GLU A 80 -7.49 -8.44 -14.61
CA GLU A 80 -7.80 -9.79 -14.14
C GLU A 80 -6.56 -10.64 -13.86
N GLU A 81 -5.44 -10.34 -14.56
CA GLU A 81 -4.14 -10.96 -14.38
C GLU A 81 -3.41 -10.52 -13.09
N MET A 82 -3.80 -9.40 -12.48
CA MET A 82 -3.21 -8.89 -11.25
C MET A 82 -3.91 -9.47 -10.02
N PHE A 83 -3.16 -10.15 -9.16
CA PHE A 83 -3.69 -10.67 -7.90
C PHE A 83 -3.64 -9.68 -6.74
N ILE A 84 -2.78 -8.68 -6.83
CA ILE A 84 -2.62 -7.63 -5.80
C ILE A 84 -2.23 -6.32 -6.47
N GLY A 85 -2.82 -5.22 -5.99
CA GLY A 85 -2.56 -3.88 -6.49
C GLY A 85 -3.41 -3.51 -7.71
N GLU A 86 -4.40 -4.34 -8.06
CA GLU A 86 -5.40 -4.08 -9.10
C GLU A 86 -6.23 -2.84 -8.81
N ASP A 87 -6.60 -2.63 -7.54
CA ASP A 87 -7.29 -1.43 -7.05
C ASP A 87 -6.43 -0.19 -7.30
N PHE A 88 -5.14 -0.28 -6.96
CA PHE A 88 -4.21 0.82 -7.15
C PHE A 88 -3.96 1.09 -8.64
N ARG A 89 -3.83 0.04 -9.47
CA ARG A 89 -3.71 0.19 -10.92
C ARG A 89 -4.94 0.87 -11.51
N PHE A 90 -6.14 0.46 -11.13
CA PHE A 90 -7.40 1.08 -11.56
C PHE A 90 -7.42 2.58 -11.23
N LEU A 91 -7.04 2.94 -9.99
CA LEU A 91 -6.93 4.33 -9.57
C LEU A 91 -5.95 5.12 -10.44
N LEU A 92 -4.75 4.59 -10.67
CA LEU A 92 -3.71 5.28 -11.45
C LEU A 92 -4.14 5.48 -12.92
N GLU A 93 -4.80 4.50 -13.53
CA GLU A 93 -5.37 4.63 -14.87
C GLU A 93 -6.46 5.70 -14.93
N TYR A 94 -7.32 5.78 -13.90
CA TYR A 94 -8.32 6.84 -13.78
C TYR A 94 -7.66 8.22 -13.62
N MET A 95 -6.67 8.35 -12.75
CA MET A 95 -5.95 9.60 -12.54
C MET A 95 -5.24 10.08 -13.82
N LYS A 96 -4.70 9.14 -14.60
CA LYS A 96 -4.08 9.44 -15.90
C LYS A 96 -5.10 9.96 -16.90
N ALA A 97 -6.28 9.36 -16.98
CA ALA A 97 -7.35 9.75 -17.89
C ALA A 97 -7.92 11.14 -17.57
N THR A 98 -8.03 11.46 -16.27
CA THR A 98 -8.58 12.75 -15.78
C THR A 98 -7.54 13.83 -15.57
N LYS A 99 -6.24 13.53 -15.74
CA LYS A 99 -5.12 14.46 -15.48
C LYS A 99 -5.19 15.06 -14.08
N ILE A 100 -5.42 14.21 -13.07
CA ILE A 100 -5.51 14.64 -11.67
C ILE A 100 -4.31 15.49 -11.28
N SER A 101 -4.57 16.69 -10.76
CA SER A 101 -3.58 17.63 -10.25
C SER A 101 -3.48 17.64 -8.72
N GLY A 102 -4.48 17.05 -8.03
CA GLY A 102 -4.51 17.02 -6.58
C GLY A 102 -5.68 16.24 -5.99
N PHE A 103 -5.76 16.32 -4.67
CA PHE A 103 -6.77 15.65 -3.86
C PHE A 103 -7.59 16.66 -3.07
N PHE A 104 -8.86 16.36 -2.88
CA PHE A 104 -9.72 17.06 -1.94
C PHE A 104 -10.02 16.12 -0.77
N PHE A 105 -9.54 16.46 0.42
CA PHE A 105 -9.72 15.65 1.61
C PHE A 105 -11.01 15.99 2.32
N VAL A 106 -11.90 15.01 2.41
CA VAL A 106 -13.06 15.03 3.30
C VAL A 106 -12.61 14.41 4.61
N ASN A 107 -12.31 15.26 5.61
CA ASN A 107 -11.68 14.79 6.86
C ASN A 107 -12.70 14.17 7.82
N LYS A 108 -13.46 13.20 7.31
CA LYS A 108 -14.42 12.37 8.04
C LYS A 108 -14.24 10.91 7.64
N ALA A 109 -14.36 10.01 8.59
CA ALA A 109 -14.41 8.57 8.35
C ALA A 109 -15.81 8.20 7.84
N LEU A 110 -15.96 8.04 6.52
CA LEU A 110 -17.26 7.79 5.88
C LEU A 110 -17.45 6.34 5.42
N CYS A 111 -16.41 5.51 5.54
CA CYS A 111 -16.43 4.11 5.15
C CYS A 111 -16.04 3.23 6.34
N HIS A 112 -16.56 2.00 6.37
CA HIS A 112 -16.20 0.98 7.35
C HIS A 112 -15.51 -0.18 6.64
N TYR A 113 -14.34 -0.56 7.13
CA TYR A 113 -13.59 -1.71 6.64
C TYR A 113 -13.55 -2.79 7.72
N MET A 114 -14.14 -3.96 7.41
CA MET A 114 -14.17 -5.11 8.31
C MET A 114 -13.02 -6.07 7.97
N ARG A 115 -12.17 -6.34 8.94
CA ARG A 115 -10.99 -7.19 8.78
C ARG A 115 -11.21 -8.56 9.45
N ASP A 116 -12.11 -9.35 8.90
CA ASP A 116 -12.49 -10.66 9.41
C ASP A 116 -12.08 -11.84 8.51
N ASN A 117 -11.57 -11.57 7.31
CA ASN A 117 -11.40 -12.56 6.27
C ASN A 117 -10.06 -13.32 6.38
N GLU A 118 -10.11 -14.61 6.78
CA GLU A 118 -8.92 -15.50 6.85
C GLU A 118 -8.37 -15.87 5.47
N ASN A 119 -9.19 -15.78 4.43
CA ASN A 119 -8.86 -16.10 3.04
C ASN A 119 -8.44 -14.86 2.22
N SER A 120 -7.99 -13.80 2.88
CA SER A 120 -7.54 -12.60 2.16
C SER A 120 -6.42 -12.94 1.17
N LEU A 121 -6.55 -12.46 -0.07
CA LEU A 121 -5.52 -12.54 -1.12
C LEU A 121 -4.17 -12.01 -0.66
N MET A 122 -4.17 -11.09 0.33
CA MET A 122 -2.97 -10.53 0.96
C MET A 122 -2.10 -11.57 1.67
N SER A 123 -2.64 -12.73 2.03
CA SER A 123 -1.88 -13.81 2.70
C SER A 123 -0.99 -14.62 1.75
N ARG A 124 -1.22 -14.53 0.43
CA ARG A 124 -0.46 -15.27 -0.58
C ARG A 124 0.76 -14.47 -1.03
N LEU A 125 1.95 -14.93 -0.66
CA LEU A 125 3.23 -14.40 -1.17
C LEU A 125 3.46 -14.94 -2.60
N LEU A 126 3.29 -14.08 -3.61
CA LEU A 126 3.59 -14.39 -5.00
C LEU A 126 4.72 -13.47 -5.48
N GLU A 127 5.68 -14.02 -6.22
CA GLU A 127 6.82 -13.27 -6.79
C GLU A 127 6.39 -12.20 -7.77
N THR A 128 5.29 -12.43 -8.51
CA THR A 128 4.67 -11.47 -9.43
C THR A 128 4.23 -10.18 -8.75
N LYS A 129 3.93 -10.22 -7.44
CA LYS A 129 3.47 -9.04 -6.68
C LYS A 129 4.49 -7.91 -6.64
N ILE A 130 5.78 -8.24 -6.58
CA ILE A 130 6.83 -7.22 -6.55
C ILE A 130 6.82 -6.47 -7.87
N GLN A 131 6.79 -7.17 -9.01
CA GLN A 131 6.80 -6.53 -10.32
C GLN A 131 5.56 -5.67 -10.54
N ASP A 132 4.36 -6.21 -10.27
CA ASP A 132 3.09 -5.47 -10.39
C ASP A 132 3.08 -4.20 -9.54
N SER A 133 3.62 -4.30 -8.32
CA SER A 133 3.75 -3.17 -7.41
C SER A 133 4.72 -2.12 -7.95
N LEU A 134 5.89 -2.53 -8.46
CA LEU A 134 6.88 -1.61 -9.03
C LEU A 134 6.35 -0.91 -10.29
N ASP A 135 5.57 -1.60 -11.12
CA ASP A 135 4.91 -1.02 -12.29
C ASP A 135 3.87 0.04 -11.87
N ASN A 136 3.14 -0.21 -10.79
CA ASN A 136 2.23 0.78 -10.22
C ASN A 136 2.99 2.01 -9.69
N PHE A 137 4.08 1.83 -8.95
CA PHE A 137 4.91 2.94 -8.49
C PHE A 137 5.49 3.76 -9.65
N LYS A 138 5.91 3.09 -10.73
CA LYS A 138 6.39 3.78 -11.92
C LYS A 138 5.32 4.72 -12.49
N ILE A 139 4.08 4.22 -12.68
CA ILE A 139 2.96 5.06 -13.15
C ILE A 139 2.69 6.21 -12.18
N MET A 140 2.71 5.95 -10.87
CA MET A 140 2.53 6.98 -9.85
C MET A 140 3.56 8.11 -9.99
N TYR A 141 4.84 7.78 -10.12
CA TYR A 141 5.90 8.78 -10.25
C TYR A 141 5.85 9.51 -11.60
N GLU A 142 5.44 8.85 -12.68
CA GLU A 142 5.15 9.50 -13.97
C GLU A 142 4.03 10.55 -13.84
N LEU A 143 2.94 10.23 -13.14
CA LEU A 143 1.84 11.16 -12.85
C LEU A 143 2.28 12.36 -12.00
N MET A 144 3.27 12.17 -11.12
CA MET A 144 3.87 13.24 -10.34
C MET A 144 4.85 14.11 -11.15
N GLY A 145 5.09 13.80 -12.42
CA GLY A 145 6.00 14.54 -13.30
C GLY A 145 7.48 14.32 -13.01
N LYS A 146 7.84 13.18 -12.40
CA LYS A 146 9.24 12.83 -12.15
C LYS A 146 9.97 12.51 -13.44
N SER A 147 11.27 12.88 -13.52
CA SER A 147 12.13 12.52 -14.64
C SER A 147 12.42 11.01 -14.69
N ALA A 148 12.86 10.51 -15.84
CA ALA A 148 13.17 9.08 -16.01
C ALA A 148 14.26 8.62 -15.01
N ASP A 149 15.29 9.43 -14.78
CA ASP A 149 16.38 9.12 -13.84
C ASP A 149 15.89 9.09 -12.39
N GLU A 150 15.04 10.06 -11.99
CA GLU A 150 14.40 10.05 -10.67
C GLU A 150 13.54 8.79 -10.48
N ILE A 151 12.73 8.43 -11.49
CA ILE A 151 11.87 7.24 -11.46
C ILE A 151 12.72 5.99 -11.29
N GLN A 152 13.79 5.84 -12.07
CA GLN A 152 14.68 4.68 -11.96
C GLN A 152 15.25 4.52 -10.55
N LYS A 153 15.70 5.60 -9.94
CA LYS A 153 16.21 5.60 -8.56
C LYS A 153 15.14 5.23 -7.55
N LEU A 154 13.96 5.87 -7.63
CA LEU A 154 12.84 5.62 -6.72
C LEU A 154 12.33 4.18 -6.82
N ILE A 155 12.25 3.62 -8.03
CA ILE A 155 11.84 2.23 -8.24
C ILE A 155 12.88 1.26 -7.65
N ALA A 156 14.17 1.54 -7.75
CA ALA A 156 15.20 0.72 -7.12
C ALA A 156 15.08 0.73 -5.58
N GLU A 157 14.81 1.89 -4.99
CA GLU A 157 14.56 2.04 -3.55
C GLU A 157 13.30 1.28 -3.10
N GLU A 158 12.20 1.38 -3.86
CA GLU A 158 10.95 0.65 -3.57
C GLU A 158 11.13 -0.87 -3.69
N LYS A 159 11.86 -1.33 -4.71
CA LYS A 159 12.21 -2.74 -4.87
C LYS A 159 12.95 -3.26 -3.65
N GLN A 160 13.95 -2.52 -3.18
CA GLN A 160 14.73 -2.89 -2.00
C GLN A 160 13.86 -2.99 -0.74
N LYS A 161 13.01 -1.99 -0.49
CA LYS A 161 12.06 -2.00 0.64
C LYS A 161 11.12 -3.21 0.61
N GLN A 162 10.59 -3.53 -0.56
CA GLN A 162 9.68 -4.69 -0.71
C GLN A 162 10.41 -6.02 -0.49
N LEU A 163 11.62 -6.18 -1.01
CA LEU A 163 12.43 -7.37 -0.79
C LEU A 163 12.74 -7.57 0.70
N GLU A 164 13.11 -6.51 1.40
CA GLU A 164 13.35 -6.54 2.86
C GLU A 164 12.08 -6.93 3.63
N TYR A 165 10.94 -6.35 3.27
CA TYR A 165 9.64 -6.68 3.87
C TYR A 165 9.25 -8.15 3.66
N TYR A 166 9.39 -8.68 2.43
CA TYR A 166 9.08 -10.08 2.15
C TYR A 166 10.04 -11.03 2.87
N ALA A 167 11.34 -10.74 2.86
CA ALA A 167 12.32 -11.53 3.57
C ALA A 167 12.08 -11.52 5.09
N TYR A 168 11.69 -10.37 5.66
CA TYR A 168 11.26 -10.27 7.06
C TYR A 168 10.05 -11.15 7.34
N THR A 169 9.01 -11.07 6.51
CA THR A 169 7.77 -11.84 6.66
C THR A 169 8.05 -13.34 6.61
N ILE A 170 8.82 -13.81 5.62
CA ILE A 170 9.22 -15.20 5.50
C ILE A 170 10.02 -15.66 6.72
N MET A 171 10.95 -14.84 7.20
CA MET A 171 11.78 -15.20 8.36
C MET A 171 10.96 -15.36 9.63
N HIS A 172 9.85 -14.59 9.78
CA HIS A 172 8.99 -14.61 10.96
C HIS A 172 7.77 -15.51 10.84
N ASP A 173 7.58 -16.19 9.72
CA ASP A 173 6.53 -17.21 9.57
C ASP A 173 6.83 -18.40 10.50
N GLU A 174 5.93 -18.67 11.46
CA GLU A 174 6.10 -19.76 12.44
C GLU A 174 5.79 -21.14 11.86
N ASN A 175 5.10 -21.20 10.72
CA ASN A 175 4.73 -22.46 10.06
C ASN A 175 5.84 -23.00 9.15
N MET A 176 6.90 -22.24 8.90
CA MET A 176 8.01 -22.61 8.03
C MET A 176 9.23 -23.08 8.83
N THR A 177 9.88 -24.15 8.39
CA THR A 177 11.20 -24.58 8.87
C THR A 177 12.29 -23.60 8.45
N THR A 178 13.44 -23.65 9.12
CA THR A 178 14.61 -22.81 8.75
C THR A 178 15.09 -23.08 7.32
N LYS A 179 14.97 -24.32 6.83
CA LYS A 179 15.34 -24.71 5.47
C LYS A 179 14.39 -24.07 4.45
N GLU A 180 13.09 -24.21 4.65
CA GLU A 180 12.06 -23.61 3.79
C GLU A 180 12.17 -22.08 3.73
N LYS A 181 12.41 -21.43 4.88
CA LYS A 181 12.66 -19.97 4.93
C LYS A 181 13.82 -19.54 4.06
N LYS A 182 14.93 -20.28 4.14
CA LYS A 182 16.11 -20.00 3.32
C LYS A 182 15.79 -20.16 1.85
N GLU A 183 15.21 -21.30 1.46
CA GLU A 183 14.83 -21.59 0.07
C GLU A 183 13.89 -20.52 -0.48
N ARG A 184 12.88 -20.11 0.30
CA ARG A 184 11.91 -19.10 -0.10
C ARG A 184 12.53 -17.71 -0.28
N ILE A 185 13.45 -17.30 0.60
CA ILE A 185 14.16 -16.00 0.45
C ILE A 185 15.06 -16.03 -0.80
N PHE A 186 15.68 -17.17 -1.12
CA PHE A 186 16.52 -17.31 -2.30
C PHE A 186 15.73 -17.33 -3.62
N GLN A 187 14.40 -17.50 -3.57
CA GLN A 187 13.49 -17.37 -4.71
C GLN A 187 13.04 -15.94 -4.96
N LEU A 188 13.29 -14.99 -4.03
CA LEU A 188 12.97 -13.59 -4.27
C LEU A 188 13.82 -13.03 -5.44
N PRO A 189 13.26 -12.12 -6.26
CA PRO A 189 13.95 -11.57 -7.43
C PRO A 189 15.03 -10.56 -7.00
N SER A 190 16.10 -11.07 -6.40
CA SER A 190 17.18 -10.29 -5.81
C SER A 190 18.53 -10.95 -6.04
N ASP A 191 19.47 -10.18 -6.58
CA ASP A 191 20.88 -10.59 -6.70
C ASP A 191 21.58 -10.67 -5.33
N CYS A 192 20.95 -10.15 -4.27
CA CYS A 192 21.48 -10.08 -2.91
C CYS A 192 20.74 -11.01 -1.93
N ALA A 193 20.11 -12.10 -2.41
CA ALA A 193 19.28 -12.99 -1.59
C ALA A 193 20.05 -13.57 -0.38
N GLU A 194 21.32 -13.92 -0.53
CA GLU A 194 22.16 -14.41 0.57
C GLU A 194 22.39 -13.35 1.64
N GLN A 195 22.69 -12.11 1.23
CA GLN A 195 22.86 -11.00 2.15
C GLN A 195 21.55 -10.69 2.89
N LEU A 196 20.44 -10.68 2.17
CA LEU A 196 19.10 -10.49 2.72
C LEU A 196 18.77 -11.53 3.79
N TYR A 197 19.04 -12.82 3.50
CA TYR A 197 18.84 -13.91 4.45
C TYR A 197 19.70 -13.74 5.72
N LYS A 198 21.00 -13.43 5.58
CA LYS A 198 21.91 -13.21 6.72
C LYS A 198 21.43 -12.03 7.58
N GLN A 199 21.01 -10.94 6.96
CA GLN A 199 20.50 -9.74 7.63
C GLN A 199 19.24 -10.04 8.45
N GLN A 200 18.24 -10.69 7.85
CA GLN A 200 16.99 -11.05 8.52
C GLN A 200 17.20 -12.07 9.65
N LYS A 201 18.09 -13.03 9.47
CA LYS A 201 18.48 -13.98 10.51
C LYS A 201 19.12 -13.30 11.72
N ALA A 202 19.97 -12.29 11.49
CA ALA A 202 20.59 -11.50 12.55
C ALA A 202 19.56 -10.64 13.30
N LEU A 203 18.61 -10.01 12.59
CA LEU A 203 17.51 -9.24 13.18
C LEU A 203 16.64 -10.11 14.09
N LYS A 204 16.21 -11.26 13.62
CA LYS A 204 15.39 -12.21 14.41
C LYS A 204 16.09 -12.65 15.69
N ARG A 205 17.42 -12.89 15.65
CA ARG A 205 18.21 -13.23 16.85
C ARG A 205 18.22 -12.07 17.84
N LYS A 206 18.40 -10.82 17.39
CA LYS A 206 18.35 -9.63 18.25
C LYS A 206 16.99 -9.48 18.92
N GLU A 207 15.89 -9.62 18.18
CA GLU A 207 14.52 -9.57 18.72
C GLU A 207 14.28 -10.65 19.78
N GLY A 208 14.74 -11.87 19.55
CA GLY A 208 14.68 -12.97 20.52
C GLY A 208 15.41 -12.63 21.83
N ILE A 209 16.59 -12.00 21.76
CA ILE A 209 17.36 -11.54 22.91
C ILE A 209 16.60 -10.43 23.66
N TYR A 210 16.00 -9.46 22.95
CA TYR A 210 15.19 -8.40 23.56
C TYR A 210 13.97 -8.96 24.30
N ARG A 211 13.25 -9.92 23.70
CA ARG A 211 12.10 -10.59 24.34
C ARG A 211 12.50 -11.33 25.61
N LEU A 212 13.65 -11.99 25.61
CA LEU A 212 14.19 -12.69 26.79
C LEU A 212 14.56 -11.69 27.91
N LYS A 213 15.28 -10.62 27.58
CA LYS A 213 15.65 -9.57 28.54
C LYS A 213 14.42 -8.90 29.18
N SER A 214 13.40 -8.59 28.38
CA SER A 214 12.16 -7.97 28.87
C SER A 214 11.34 -8.90 29.80
N LYS A 215 11.43 -10.23 29.63
CA LYS A 215 10.80 -11.20 30.54
C LYS A 215 11.54 -11.34 31.86
N ILE A 216 12.87 -11.18 31.84
CA ILE A 216 13.70 -11.24 33.05
C ILE A 216 13.53 -9.98 33.89
N LEU A 217 13.40 -8.81 33.29
CA LEU A 217 13.21 -7.52 33.97
C LEU A 217 11.79 -7.30 34.54
N LYS A 218 10.83 -8.16 34.16
CA LYS A 218 9.44 -8.13 34.68
C LYS A 218 9.18 -9.15 35.80
N LYS A 219 10.18 -9.92 36.19
CA LYS A 219 10.21 -10.75 37.43
C LYS A 219 10.97 -10.07 38.53
#